data_018c9cc34ff46e38043836460766c3f9
#
_entry.id   018c9cc34ff46e38043836460766c3f9
#
_cell.length_a   1.000
_cell.length_b   1.000
_cell.length_c   1.000
_cell.angle_alpha   90.00
_cell.angle_beta   90.00
_cell.angle_gamma   90.00
#
_symmetry.space_group_name_H-M   'P 1'
#
loop_
_entity.id
_entity.type
_entity.pdbx_description
1 polymer ?
#
loop_
_entity_poly.entity_id
_entity_poly.type
_entity_poly.pdbx_seq_one_letter_code
_entity_poly.pdbx_strand_id
1 'polypeptide(L)'
;MKGKSLKEWIDIYEHKTGDKAELPKGYRLLYLAERGFASVKPDTEGEMMVIYQVCGDAKFWRDHIELISCAAGFNCVASICTRHVEPYIRCFGWEIIEKEETDGHYRYWCQDSIGRLAILTYKHTDSETGEPVYWVTHYFNAKATSPMIEEMKEKLAEGACA
;
A
#
# COMPACT_ATOMS: atom_id res chain seq x y z
N MET A 1 -10.19 -8.04 -24.85
CA MET A 1 -8.81 -7.57 -24.79
C MET A 1 -7.87 -8.76 -24.69
N LYS A 2 -6.86 -8.78 -25.51
CA LYS A 2 -5.94 -9.89 -25.50
C LYS A 2 -4.97 -9.76 -24.32
N GLY A 3 -4.89 -10.80 -23.50
CA GLY A 3 -3.99 -10.79 -22.35
C GLY A 3 -2.52 -10.87 -22.75
N LYS A 4 -1.64 -10.51 -21.83
CA LYS A 4 -0.20 -10.57 -21.99
C LYS A 4 0.38 -11.69 -21.15
N SER A 5 1.51 -12.26 -21.57
CA SER A 5 2.22 -13.23 -20.77
C SER A 5 2.84 -12.58 -19.54
N LEU A 6 3.21 -13.37 -18.55
CA LEU A 6 3.89 -12.85 -17.37
C LEU A 6 5.20 -12.16 -17.75
N LYS A 7 5.94 -12.72 -18.69
CA LYS A 7 7.19 -12.12 -19.17
C LYS A 7 6.96 -10.74 -19.78
N GLU A 8 5.90 -10.59 -20.59
CA GLU A 8 5.55 -9.30 -21.18
C GLU A 8 5.21 -8.27 -20.09
N TRP A 9 4.47 -8.67 -19.06
CA TRP A 9 4.17 -7.79 -17.94
C TRP A 9 5.41 -7.42 -17.13
N ILE A 10 6.33 -8.35 -16.93
CA ILE A 10 7.61 -8.10 -16.27
C ILE A 10 8.43 -7.07 -17.05
N ASP A 11 8.51 -7.23 -18.36
CA ASP A 11 9.23 -6.28 -19.21
C ASP A 11 8.62 -4.87 -19.12
N ILE A 12 7.30 -4.78 -19.12
CA ILE A 12 6.59 -3.50 -18.94
C ILE A 12 6.91 -2.87 -17.58
N TYR A 13 6.88 -3.67 -16.52
CA TYR A 13 7.19 -3.19 -15.17
C TYR A 13 8.61 -2.64 -15.08
N GLU A 14 9.59 -3.40 -15.56
CA GLU A 14 11.00 -3.01 -15.50
C GLU A 14 11.30 -1.78 -16.33
N HIS A 15 10.68 -1.66 -17.49
CA HIS A 15 10.83 -0.49 -18.35
C HIS A 15 10.19 0.76 -17.72
N LYS A 16 9.01 0.61 -17.14
CA LYS A 16 8.24 1.73 -16.58
C LYS A 16 8.79 2.23 -15.27
N THR A 17 9.26 1.35 -14.39
CA THR A 17 9.74 1.72 -13.06
C THR A 17 11.26 1.87 -12.98
N GLY A 18 12.00 1.24 -13.88
CA GLY A 18 13.46 1.15 -13.79
C GLY A 18 13.95 0.12 -12.78
N ASP A 19 13.02 -0.51 -12.05
CA ASP A 19 13.35 -1.52 -11.05
C ASP A 19 13.25 -2.90 -11.64
N LYS A 20 14.01 -3.84 -11.10
CA LYS A 20 13.94 -5.23 -11.51
C LYS A 20 12.76 -5.90 -10.83
N ALA A 21 12.00 -6.69 -11.60
CA ALA A 21 10.94 -7.51 -11.01
C ALA A 21 11.58 -8.63 -10.20
N GLU A 22 11.22 -8.72 -8.93
CA GLU A 22 11.76 -9.70 -7.99
C GLU A 22 10.65 -10.35 -7.20
N LEU A 23 10.89 -11.59 -6.76
CA LEU A 23 9.98 -12.26 -5.84
C LEU A 23 10.78 -12.65 -4.58
N PRO A 24 10.87 -11.76 -3.57
CA PRO A 24 11.61 -12.06 -2.36
C PRO A 24 11.03 -13.26 -1.63
N LYS A 25 11.86 -13.87 -0.77
CA LYS A 25 11.45 -15.04 0.01
C LYS A 25 10.19 -14.73 0.83
N GLY A 26 9.23 -15.62 0.76
CA GLY A 26 7.96 -15.49 1.47
C GLY A 26 6.87 -14.76 0.69
N TYR A 27 7.22 -14.12 -0.40
CA TYR A 27 6.23 -13.46 -1.26
C TYR A 27 5.65 -14.44 -2.27
N ARG A 28 4.40 -14.22 -2.63
CA ARG A 28 3.68 -15.00 -3.64
C ARG A 28 3.31 -14.09 -4.79
N LEU A 29 3.40 -14.65 -6.00
CA LEU A 29 3.04 -13.93 -7.20
C LEU A 29 1.58 -14.20 -7.56
N LEU A 30 0.84 -13.13 -7.79
CA LEU A 30 -0.51 -13.18 -8.34
C LEU A 30 -0.42 -12.66 -9.78
N TYR A 31 -0.98 -13.38 -10.72
CA TYR A 31 -0.90 -13.03 -12.13
C TYR A 31 -2.21 -13.31 -12.86
N LEU A 32 -2.63 -12.35 -13.66
CA LEU A 32 -3.74 -12.51 -14.60
C LEU A 32 -3.31 -11.86 -15.91
N ALA A 33 -3.47 -12.59 -17.01
CA ALA A 33 -3.01 -12.14 -18.33
C ALA A 33 -3.55 -10.76 -18.72
N GLU A 34 -4.75 -10.45 -18.32
CA GLU A 34 -5.44 -9.20 -18.68
C GLU A 34 -5.25 -8.08 -17.66
N ARG A 35 -4.72 -8.37 -16.49
CA ARG A 35 -4.63 -7.43 -15.37
C ARG A 35 -3.22 -7.14 -14.90
N GLY A 36 -2.25 -7.96 -15.28
CA GLY A 36 -0.87 -7.81 -14.85
C GLY A 36 -0.50 -8.73 -13.69
N PHE A 37 0.33 -8.24 -12.78
CA PHE A 37 0.76 -9.04 -11.64
C PHE A 37 0.88 -8.20 -10.36
N ALA A 38 0.87 -8.91 -9.24
CA ALA A 38 1.16 -8.33 -7.94
C ALA A 38 1.90 -9.38 -7.10
N SER A 39 2.80 -8.94 -6.24
CA SER A 39 3.47 -9.83 -5.30
C SER A 39 3.06 -9.47 -3.88
N VAL A 40 2.71 -10.47 -3.08
CA VAL A 40 2.18 -10.27 -1.73
C VAL A 40 2.80 -11.24 -0.74
N LYS A 41 2.83 -10.81 0.52
CA LYS A 41 3.29 -11.64 1.63
C LYS A 41 2.38 -11.46 2.82
N PRO A 42 1.80 -12.53 3.37
CA PRO A 42 1.05 -12.43 4.61
C PRO A 42 2.01 -12.22 5.78
N ASP A 43 1.74 -11.20 6.58
CA ASP A 43 2.45 -10.94 7.83
C ASP A 43 1.47 -11.26 8.97
N THR A 44 1.62 -12.45 9.55
CA THR A 44 0.71 -12.93 10.59
C THR A 44 0.87 -12.18 11.91
N GLU A 45 2.07 -11.72 12.23
CA GLU A 45 2.32 -10.96 13.45
C GLU A 45 1.67 -9.58 13.39
N GLY A 46 1.80 -8.91 12.25
CA GLY A 46 1.18 -7.61 12.04
C GLY A 46 -0.28 -7.68 11.59
N GLU A 47 -0.82 -8.88 11.39
CA GLU A 47 -2.17 -9.11 10.89
C GLU A 47 -2.47 -8.36 9.60
N MET A 48 -1.49 -8.30 8.71
CA MET A 48 -1.57 -7.55 7.46
C MET A 48 -1.09 -8.34 6.25
N MET A 49 -1.60 -7.99 5.09
CA MET A 49 -1.11 -8.47 3.81
C MET A 49 -0.21 -7.41 3.22
N VAL A 50 1.06 -7.73 2.99
CA VAL A 50 2.04 -6.77 2.46
C VAL A 50 2.12 -6.91 0.95
N ILE A 51 1.95 -5.80 0.23
CA ILE A 51 2.12 -5.74 -1.23
C ILE A 51 3.51 -5.21 -1.52
N TYR A 52 4.26 -5.91 -2.39
CA TYR A 52 5.61 -5.48 -2.76
C TYR A 52 5.64 -4.79 -4.12
N GLN A 53 5.33 -5.50 -5.19
CA GLN A 53 5.35 -4.94 -6.55
C GLN A 53 3.99 -5.15 -7.21
N VAL A 54 3.55 -4.17 -7.98
CA VAL A 54 2.30 -4.23 -8.72
C VAL A 54 2.53 -3.68 -10.12
N CYS A 55 2.04 -4.38 -11.12
CA CYS A 55 2.07 -3.94 -12.50
C CYS A 55 0.73 -4.20 -13.18
N GLY A 56 0.27 -3.24 -13.96
CA GLY A 56 -0.97 -3.36 -14.70
C GLY A 56 -2.11 -2.58 -14.05
N ASP A 57 -3.23 -3.23 -13.81
CA ASP A 57 -4.41 -2.59 -13.24
C ASP A 57 -4.30 -2.48 -11.73
N ALA A 58 -3.74 -1.37 -11.24
CA ALA A 58 -3.46 -1.16 -9.82
C ALA A 58 -4.73 -1.20 -8.97
N LYS A 59 -5.84 -0.64 -9.45
CA LYS A 59 -7.10 -0.64 -8.70
C LYS A 59 -7.66 -2.05 -8.58
N PHE A 60 -7.61 -2.81 -9.66
CA PHE A 60 -8.03 -4.22 -9.63
C PHE A 60 -7.23 -5.01 -8.61
N TRP A 61 -5.90 -4.88 -8.63
CA TRP A 61 -5.04 -5.62 -7.71
C TRP A 61 -5.29 -5.22 -6.27
N ARG A 62 -5.48 -3.93 -6.02
CA ARG A 62 -5.78 -3.45 -4.66
C ARG A 62 -7.07 -4.06 -4.12
N ASP A 63 -8.14 -4.02 -4.91
CA ASP A 63 -9.44 -4.57 -4.51
C ASP A 63 -9.37 -6.09 -4.33
N HIS A 64 -8.68 -6.76 -5.23
CA HIS A 64 -8.52 -8.22 -5.19
C HIS A 64 -7.71 -8.67 -3.96
N ILE A 65 -6.61 -7.99 -3.68
CA ILE A 65 -5.77 -8.28 -2.52
C ILE A 65 -6.52 -7.97 -1.22
N GLU A 66 -7.30 -6.90 -1.19
CA GLU A 66 -8.16 -6.59 -0.06
C GLU A 66 -9.15 -7.72 0.22
N LEU A 67 -9.80 -8.22 -0.82
CA LEU A 67 -10.75 -9.32 -0.70
C LEU A 67 -10.09 -10.58 -0.14
N ILE A 68 -8.92 -10.95 -0.67
CA ILE A 68 -8.15 -12.10 -0.19
C ILE A 68 -7.76 -11.91 1.27
N SER A 69 -7.33 -10.70 1.63
CA SER A 69 -6.86 -10.38 2.98
C SER A 69 -8.00 -10.46 3.99
N CYS A 70 -9.17 -9.91 3.65
CA CYS A 70 -10.36 -10.02 4.49
C CYS A 70 -10.77 -11.47 4.68
N ALA A 71 -10.77 -12.25 3.61
CA ALA A 71 -11.12 -13.68 3.67
C ALA A 71 -10.15 -14.48 4.54
N ALA A 72 -8.89 -14.06 4.59
CA ALA A 72 -7.86 -14.69 5.42
C ALA A 72 -7.87 -14.20 6.87
N GLY A 73 -8.72 -13.24 7.21
CA GLY A 73 -8.83 -12.72 8.57
C GLY A 73 -7.83 -11.62 8.92
N PHE A 74 -7.19 -11.01 7.93
CA PHE A 74 -6.27 -9.90 8.17
C PHE A 74 -7.01 -8.58 8.37
N ASN A 75 -6.39 -7.67 9.10
CA ASN A 75 -6.99 -6.36 9.44
C ASN A 75 -6.69 -5.27 8.41
N CYS A 76 -5.61 -5.39 7.69
CA CYS A 76 -5.23 -4.36 6.72
C CYS A 76 -4.36 -4.89 5.61
N VAL A 77 -4.23 -4.07 4.58
CA VAL A 77 -3.24 -4.23 3.50
C VAL A 77 -2.19 -3.15 3.68
N ALA A 78 -0.92 -3.52 3.57
CA ALA A 78 0.21 -2.61 3.66
C ALA A 78 1.00 -2.58 2.37
N SER A 79 1.54 -1.43 2.00
CA SER A 79 2.34 -1.28 0.80
C SER A 79 3.30 -0.10 0.93
N ILE A 80 4.22 0.03 -0.02
CA ILE A 80 5.15 1.15 -0.08
C ILE A 80 4.72 2.07 -1.21
N CYS A 81 4.65 3.37 -0.92
CA CYS A 81 4.43 4.40 -1.93
C CYS A 81 5.76 5.09 -2.21
N THR A 82 6.26 4.95 -3.44
CA THR A 82 7.50 5.59 -3.90
C THR A 82 7.22 6.78 -4.80
N ARG A 83 5.96 7.15 -4.94
CA ARG A 83 5.50 8.28 -5.73
C ARG A 83 5.10 9.43 -4.82
N HIS A 84 4.77 10.57 -5.40
CA HIS A 84 4.21 11.68 -4.64
C HIS A 84 2.93 11.23 -3.95
N VAL A 85 2.81 11.56 -2.67
CA VAL A 85 1.76 11.05 -1.81
C VAL A 85 0.35 11.49 -2.23
N GLU A 86 0.17 12.78 -2.49
CA GLU A 86 -1.16 13.30 -2.81
C GLU A 86 -1.73 12.75 -4.11
N PRO A 87 -0.96 12.63 -5.21
CA PRO A 87 -1.44 11.92 -6.40
C PRO A 87 -1.77 10.45 -6.15
N TYR A 88 -1.00 9.79 -5.30
CA TYR A 88 -1.27 8.39 -4.91
C TYR A 88 -2.63 8.29 -4.20
N ILE A 89 -2.86 9.16 -3.23
CA ILE A 89 -4.12 9.21 -2.47
C ILE A 89 -5.30 9.42 -3.42
N ARG A 90 -5.17 10.38 -4.36
CA ARG A 90 -6.22 10.65 -5.34
C ARG A 90 -6.47 9.47 -6.30
N CYS A 91 -5.40 8.77 -6.66
CA CYS A 91 -5.50 7.62 -7.57
C CYS A 91 -6.45 6.54 -7.03
N PHE A 92 -6.44 6.34 -5.72
CA PHE A 92 -7.31 5.35 -5.08
C PHE A 92 -8.65 5.93 -4.60
N GLY A 93 -8.91 7.21 -4.86
CA GLY A 93 -10.15 7.85 -4.46
C GLY A 93 -10.26 8.12 -2.97
N TRP A 94 -9.13 8.21 -2.30
CA TRP A 94 -9.09 8.51 -0.87
C TRP A 94 -9.14 10.01 -0.62
N GLU A 95 -9.60 10.41 0.56
CA GLU A 95 -9.66 11.79 0.99
C GLU A 95 -8.78 11.99 2.22
N ILE A 96 -7.99 13.07 2.23
CA ILE A 96 -7.15 13.41 3.38
C ILE A 96 -8.02 14.04 4.46
N ILE A 97 -8.06 13.42 5.64
CA ILE A 97 -8.78 13.93 6.81
C ILE A 97 -7.88 14.85 7.62
N GLU A 98 -6.62 14.46 7.79
CA GLU A 98 -5.67 15.19 8.60
C GLU A 98 -4.24 14.98 8.09
N LYS A 99 -3.42 16.03 8.18
CA LYS A 99 -1.98 15.93 7.98
C LYS A 99 -1.32 16.24 9.31
N GLU A 100 -0.52 15.31 9.79
CA GLU A 100 0.20 15.46 11.05
C GLU A 100 1.69 15.58 10.75
N GLU A 101 2.31 16.68 11.15
CA GLU A 101 3.74 16.87 10.94
C GLU A 101 4.55 16.15 12.01
N THR A 102 5.52 15.33 11.58
CA THR A 102 6.43 14.61 12.46
C THR A 102 7.82 14.63 11.85
N ASP A 103 8.78 15.20 12.55
CA ASP A 103 10.20 15.22 12.12
C ASP A 103 10.41 15.73 10.68
N GLY A 104 9.70 16.78 10.30
CA GLY A 104 9.86 17.41 9.00
C GLY A 104 9.09 16.76 7.86
N HIS A 105 8.33 15.72 8.14
CA HIS A 105 7.48 15.05 7.17
C HIS A 105 6.05 14.97 7.69
N TYR A 106 5.08 14.82 6.76
CA TYR A 106 3.69 14.66 7.14
C TYR A 106 3.33 13.18 7.23
N ARG A 107 2.50 12.86 8.23
CA ARG A 107 1.75 11.61 8.25
C ARG A 107 0.34 11.95 7.77
N TYR A 108 -0.16 11.22 6.79
CA TYR A 108 -1.47 11.48 6.20
C TYR A 108 -2.49 10.50 6.76
N TRP A 109 -3.56 11.07 7.32
CA TRP A 109 -4.68 10.30 7.84
C TRP A 109 -5.81 10.45 6.84
N CYS A 110 -6.18 9.36 6.18
CA CYS A 110 -7.11 9.38 5.05
C CYS A 110 -8.30 8.48 5.27
N GLN A 111 -9.38 8.73 4.52
CA GLN A 111 -10.50 7.81 4.43
C GLN A 111 -10.65 7.36 2.99
N ASP A 112 -11.08 6.11 2.80
CA ASP A 112 -11.43 5.60 1.48
C ASP A 112 -12.87 5.97 1.13
N SER A 113 -13.38 5.52 -0.02
CA SER A 113 -14.71 5.87 -0.51
C SER A 113 -15.86 5.42 0.38
N ILE A 114 -15.63 4.49 1.30
CA ILE A 114 -16.64 4.00 2.24
C ILE A 114 -16.29 4.33 3.69
N GLY A 115 -15.36 5.26 3.91
CA GLY A 115 -15.05 5.79 5.23
C GLY A 115 -14.05 5.00 6.05
N ARG A 116 -13.35 4.04 5.45
CA ARG A 116 -12.34 3.25 6.18
C ARG A 116 -11.00 3.99 6.23
N LEU A 117 -10.25 3.73 7.29
CA LEU A 117 -9.00 4.43 7.57
C LEU A 117 -7.85 3.94 6.71
N ALA A 118 -7.09 4.87 6.15
CA ALA A 118 -5.80 4.62 5.51
C ALA A 118 -4.78 5.61 6.06
N ILE A 119 -3.57 5.12 6.36
CA ILE A 119 -2.50 5.94 6.95
C ILE A 119 -1.28 5.85 6.07
N LEU A 120 -0.68 7.01 5.73
CA LEU A 120 0.57 7.08 4.99
C LEU A 120 1.62 7.71 5.90
N THR A 121 2.65 6.94 6.25
CA THR A 121 3.70 7.36 7.18
C THR A 121 5.05 7.39 6.45
N TYR A 122 5.79 8.48 6.60
CA TYR A 122 7.14 8.58 6.06
C TYR A 122 8.02 7.46 6.62
N LYS A 123 8.74 6.79 5.74
CA LYS A 123 9.61 5.67 6.10
C LYS A 123 11.09 6.04 5.98
N HIS A 124 11.49 6.50 4.81
CA HIS A 124 12.86 6.94 4.55
C HIS A 124 12.90 7.71 3.23
N THR A 125 14.04 8.31 2.94
CA THR A 125 14.29 8.97 1.67
C THR A 125 15.16 8.05 0.82
N ASP A 126 14.75 7.84 -0.44
CA ASP A 126 15.49 7.00 -1.37
C ASP A 126 16.83 7.69 -1.67
N SER A 127 17.96 6.99 -1.46
CA SER A 127 19.28 7.55 -1.65
C SER A 127 19.63 7.82 -3.12
N GLU A 128 18.99 7.14 -4.03
CA GLU A 128 19.24 7.31 -5.46
C GLU A 128 18.43 8.44 -6.08
N THR A 129 17.16 8.54 -5.71
CA THR A 129 16.24 9.52 -6.31
C THR A 129 16.06 10.78 -5.47
N GLY A 130 16.36 10.72 -4.18
CA GLY A 130 16.11 11.83 -3.25
C GLY A 130 14.63 11.96 -2.88
N GLU A 131 13.78 11.05 -3.34
CA GLU A 131 12.34 11.10 -3.09
C GLU A 131 11.96 10.39 -1.79
N PRO A 132 10.96 10.90 -1.08
CA PRO A 132 10.50 10.24 0.15
C PRO A 132 9.73 8.96 -0.17
N VAL A 133 9.91 7.95 0.67
CA VAL A 133 9.21 6.68 0.58
C VAL A 133 8.26 6.58 1.77
N TYR A 134 7.01 6.27 1.51
CA TYR A 134 5.95 6.19 2.51
C TYR A 134 5.47 4.77 2.70
N TRP A 135 5.18 4.42 3.95
CA TRP A 135 4.51 3.17 4.31
C TRP A 135 3.01 3.43 4.34
N VAL A 136 2.26 2.64 3.61
CA VAL A 136 0.80 2.81 3.48
C VAL A 136 0.11 1.64 4.16
N THR A 137 -0.80 1.93 5.09
CA THR A 137 -1.64 0.90 5.71
C THR A 137 -3.10 1.27 5.51
N HIS A 138 -3.88 0.33 4.97
CA HIS A 138 -5.29 0.52 4.68
C HIS A 138 -6.08 -0.52 5.47
N TYR A 139 -6.87 -0.06 6.43
CA TYR A 139 -7.57 -0.91 7.40
C TYR A 139 -8.98 -1.23 6.94
N PHE A 140 -9.40 -2.50 7.12
CA PHE A 140 -10.72 -2.95 6.68
C PHE A 140 -11.81 -2.71 7.71
N ASN A 141 -11.44 -2.70 8.99
CA ASN A 141 -12.39 -2.65 10.10
C ASN A 141 -12.23 -1.41 10.99
N ALA A 142 -11.56 -0.40 10.51
CA ALA A 142 -11.40 0.85 11.23
C ALA A 142 -11.95 2.01 10.40
N LYS A 143 -12.88 2.76 10.99
CA LYS A 143 -13.45 3.95 10.35
C LYS A 143 -12.54 5.15 10.58
N ALA A 144 -12.45 6.04 9.58
CA ALA A 144 -11.62 7.24 9.64
C ALA A 144 -12.31 8.35 10.45
N THR A 145 -12.65 8.07 11.70
CA THR A 145 -13.29 9.01 12.60
C THR A 145 -12.24 9.65 13.51
N SER A 146 -12.54 10.84 14.06
CA SER A 146 -11.62 11.52 14.98
C SER A 146 -11.24 10.65 16.19
N PRO A 147 -12.18 9.96 16.86
CA PRO A 147 -11.81 9.06 17.95
C PRO A 147 -10.87 7.94 17.53
N MET A 148 -11.09 7.34 16.36
CA MET A 148 -10.25 6.27 15.84
C MET A 148 -8.85 6.79 15.49
N ILE A 149 -8.76 7.95 14.87
CA ILE A 149 -7.49 8.58 14.54
C ILE A 149 -6.68 8.86 15.81
N GLU A 150 -7.31 9.41 16.85
CA GLU A 150 -6.63 9.68 18.12
C GLU A 150 -6.17 8.38 18.80
N GLU A 151 -6.99 7.33 18.77
CA GLU A 151 -6.63 6.02 19.31
C GLU A 151 -5.42 5.45 18.58
N MET A 152 -5.38 5.54 17.26
CA MET A 152 -4.27 5.05 16.45
C MET A 152 -3.00 5.88 16.67
N LYS A 153 -3.13 7.18 16.87
CA LYS A 153 -1.98 8.03 17.23
C LYS A 153 -1.32 7.58 18.52
N GLU A 154 -2.13 7.26 19.51
CA GLU A 154 -1.63 6.76 20.79
C GLU A 154 -0.90 5.42 20.62
N LYS A 155 -1.48 4.50 19.87
CA LYS A 155 -0.87 3.20 19.58
C LYS A 155 0.47 3.34 18.84
N LEU A 156 0.53 4.23 17.88
CA LEU A 156 1.77 4.46 17.13
C LEU A 156 2.84 5.10 18.00
N ALA A 157 2.47 5.96 18.92
CA ALA A 157 3.40 6.58 19.84
C ALA A 157 3.97 5.57 20.85
N GLU A 158 3.11 4.67 21.37
CA GLU A 158 3.51 3.63 22.31
C GLU A 158 4.32 2.53 21.62
N GLY A 159 3.83 2.12 20.48
CA GLY A 159 4.39 1.03 19.76
C GLY A 159 5.55 1.38 18.94
N ALA A 160 5.99 2.57 19.00
CA ALA A 160 7.04 3.16 18.23
C ALA A 160 7.95 2.28 17.47
N CYS A 161 7.82 1.18 17.66
CA CYS A 161 8.56 0.20 17.09
C CYS A 161 8.16 -0.23 15.83
N ALA A 162 7.17 0.03 15.56
CA ALA A 162 6.63 -0.63 14.41
C ALA A 162 7.41 -0.46 13.16
#